data_2dd0a9bdba31a57c59887774b5118cce
#
_entry.id   2dd0a9bdba31a57c59887774b5118cce
#
_cell.length_a   1.000
_cell.length_b   1.000
_cell.length_c   1.000
_cell.angle_alpha   90.00
_cell.angle_beta   90.00
_cell.angle_gamma   90.00
#
_symmetry.space_group_name_H-M   'P 1'
#
loop_
_entity.id
_entity.type
_entity.pdbx_description
1 polymer ?
#
loop_
_entity_poly.entity_id
_entity_poly.type
_entity_poly.pdbx_seq_one_letter_code
_entity_poly.pdbx_strand_id
1 'polypeptide(L)'
;MGCDKYMQMIMYAEVRENGAWEKVGNLFPSAFIEMNDKLTDRVCDERNIFLYELFGWVTNQLNGYTVINPISELRGLPDDASDAISSNHYFRFGGFASYVTLDEILNYNWDATISHVGRIPEKAYVHWKRDGVAPTRWDRSISGEDKKIITSFVMNGILDESIPRDEGIKYYVVVEYDPKTCREYCNFFCGTSLPLLVKLVPQSGNYEDVRVVYTFID
;
A
#
# COMPACT_ATOMS: atom_id res chain seq x y z
N MET A 1 9.71 -10.91 13.74
CA MET A 1 10.40 -9.90 12.92
C MET A 1 9.56 -8.64 13.01
N GLY A 2 10.11 -7.57 13.56
CA GLY A 2 9.42 -6.30 13.67
C GLY A 2 9.15 -5.74 12.27
N CYS A 3 7.95 -5.22 12.06
CA CYS A 3 7.62 -4.47 10.85
C CYS A 3 8.62 -3.31 10.75
N ASP A 4 9.36 -3.28 9.65
CA ASP A 4 10.52 -2.42 9.46
C ASP A 4 10.12 -0.95 9.57
N LYS A 5 10.51 -0.35 10.67
CA LYS A 5 10.26 1.07 10.99
C LYS A 5 10.95 2.02 9.99
N TYR A 6 11.74 1.49 9.08
CA TYR A 6 12.67 2.24 8.24
C TYR A 6 12.42 2.10 6.74
N MET A 7 11.53 1.19 6.32
CA MET A 7 11.29 1.01 4.89
C MET A 7 10.73 2.29 4.26
N GLN A 8 11.34 2.66 3.16
CA GLN A 8 10.94 3.78 2.33
C GLN A 8 10.86 3.33 0.88
N MET A 9 9.83 3.77 0.17
CA MET A 9 9.74 3.64 -1.28
C MET A 9 10.21 4.93 -1.94
N ILE A 10 11.15 4.80 -2.86
CA ILE A 10 11.61 5.91 -3.70
C ILE A 10 11.03 5.74 -5.08
N MET A 11 10.40 6.77 -5.61
CA MET A 11 9.71 6.76 -6.89
C MET A 11 10.14 7.94 -7.74
N TYR A 12 10.48 7.69 -9.00
CA TYR A 12 10.76 8.72 -10.00
C TYR A 12 9.87 8.53 -11.23
N ALA A 13 9.50 9.61 -11.88
CA ALA A 13 8.83 9.56 -13.16
C ALA A 13 9.85 9.57 -14.30
N GLU A 14 9.56 8.81 -15.34
CA GLU A 14 10.23 8.89 -16.64
C GLU A 14 9.20 9.11 -17.74
N VAL A 15 9.62 9.87 -18.76
CA VAL A 15 8.84 10.12 -19.98
C VAL A 15 9.65 9.64 -21.17
N ARG A 16 9.00 8.98 -22.12
CA ARG A 16 9.64 8.55 -23.36
C ARG A 16 9.47 9.61 -24.43
N GLU A 17 10.59 10.23 -24.81
CA GLU A 17 10.66 11.20 -25.89
C GLU A 17 11.65 10.72 -26.95
N ASN A 18 11.27 10.80 -28.23
CA ASN A 18 12.10 10.36 -29.36
C ASN A 18 12.65 8.92 -29.24
N GLY A 19 11.92 8.04 -28.56
CA GLY A 19 12.30 6.64 -28.36
C GLY A 19 13.21 6.38 -27.17
N ALA A 20 13.64 7.40 -26.43
CA ALA A 20 14.46 7.27 -25.22
C ALA A 20 13.68 7.69 -23.98
N TRP A 21 13.96 7.04 -22.85
CA TRP A 21 13.41 7.42 -21.56
C TRP A 21 14.26 8.50 -20.90
N GLU A 22 13.61 9.52 -20.40
CA GLU A 22 14.23 10.60 -19.65
C GLU A 22 13.57 10.74 -18.28
N LYS A 23 14.41 10.83 -17.23
CA LYS A 23 13.92 11.09 -15.88
C LYS A 23 13.37 12.51 -15.80
N VAL A 24 12.13 12.63 -15.30
CA VAL A 24 11.51 13.92 -15.00
C VAL A 24 12.21 14.55 -13.78
N GLY A 25 12.66 15.80 -13.90
CA GLY A 25 13.30 16.52 -12.81
C GLY A 25 12.31 16.84 -11.69
N ASN A 26 11.64 17.97 -11.78
CA ASN A 26 10.70 18.42 -10.76
C ASN A 26 9.26 18.12 -11.20
N LEU A 27 8.65 17.11 -10.59
CA LEU A 27 7.23 16.80 -10.82
C LEU A 27 6.32 17.84 -10.16
N PHE A 28 6.68 18.34 -8.99
CA PHE A 28 5.88 19.27 -8.21
C PHE A 28 6.24 20.73 -8.49
N PRO A 29 5.28 21.68 -8.36
CA PRO A 29 5.57 23.12 -8.41
C PRO A 29 6.60 23.53 -7.35
N SER A 30 7.44 24.53 -7.67
CA SER A 30 8.52 24.99 -6.79
C SER A 30 8.04 25.37 -5.38
N ALA A 31 6.92 26.06 -5.26
CA ALA A 31 6.33 26.42 -3.97
C ALA A 31 5.98 25.19 -3.09
N PHE A 32 5.61 24.05 -3.72
CA PHE A 32 5.32 22.83 -3.01
C PHE A 32 6.60 22.11 -2.56
N ILE A 33 7.65 22.19 -3.37
CA ILE A 33 8.98 21.63 -3.07
C ILE A 33 9.63 22.41 -1.91
N GLU A 34 9.52 23.73 -1.86
CA GLU A 34 10.03 24.54 -0.75
C GLU A 34 9.42 24.16 0.61
N MET A 35 8.19 23.65 0.61
CA MET A 35 7.52 23.15 1.82
C MET A 35 7.89 21.69 2.15
N ASN A 36 8.40 20.94 1.18
CA ASN A 36 8.72 19.51 1.26
C ASN A 36 9.97 19.17 0.46
N ASP A 37 11.13 19.47 1.03
CA ASP A 37 12.45 19.26 0.40
C ASP A 37 12.71 17.84 -0.13
N LYS A 38 12.03 16.85 0.43
CA LYS A 38 12.09 15.44 0.03
C LYS A 38 11.43 15.13 -1.31
N LEU A 39 10.58 16.01 -1.82
CA LEU A 39 9.86 15.82 -3.08
C LEU A 39 10.55 16.45 -4.29
N THR A 40 11.78 16.94 -4.15
CA THR A 40 12.47 17.72 -5.18
C THR A 40 12.46 17.08 -6.56
N ASP A 41 12.54 15.75 -6.64
CA ASP A 41 12.52 15.00 -7.90
C ASP A 41 11.75 13.67 -7.81
N ARG A 42 10.99 13.47 -6.73
CA ARG A 42 10.24 12.23 -6.46
C ARG A 42 8.77 12.37 -6.84
N VAL A 43 8.15 11.26 -7.14
CA VAL A 43 6.70 11.17 -7.40
C VAL A 43 5.89 11.23 -6.10
N CYS A 44 6.42 10.66 -5.03
CA CYS A 44 5.76 10.61 -3.73
C CYS A 44 6.80 10.41 -2.62
N ASP A 45 6.60 11.04 -1.47
CA ASP A 45 7.40 10.81 -0.25
C ASP A 45 6.49 10.34 0.92
N GLU A 46 5.37 9.76 0.61
CA GLU A 46 4.45 9.26 1.61
C GLU A 46 4.94 7.92 2.15
N ARG A 47 5.11 7.82 3.49
CA ARG A 47 5.33 6.52 4.17
C ARG A 47 4.00 5.79 4.33
N ASN A 48 3.46 5.34 3.22
CA ASN A 48 2.20 4.65 3.17
C ASN A 48 2.44 3.18 2.82
N ILE A 49 2.42 2.31 3.83
CA ILE A 49 2.61 0.87 3.65
C ILE A 49 1.60 0.31 2.65
N PHE A 50 0.39 0.84 2.62
CA PHE A 50 -0.63 0.45 1.69
C PHE A 50 -0.24 0.78 0.24
N LEU A 51 0.31 1.97 0.00
CA LEU A 51 0.86 2.34 -1.30
C LEU A 51 2.01 1.38 -1.70
N TYR A 52 2.84 0.95 -0.74
CA TYR A 52 3.92 0.00 -0.99
C TYR A 52 3.40 -1.35 -1.48
N GLU A 53 2.31 -1.86 -0.89
CA GLU A 53 1.67 -3.11 -1.33
C GLU A 53 1.08 -2.99 -2.73
N LEU A 54 0.48 -1.84 -3.08
CA LEU A 54 0.00 -1.57 -4.43
C LEU A 54 1.12 -1.60 -5.47
N PHE A 55 2.33 -1.20 -5.08
CA PHE A 55 3.53 -1.25 -5.92
C PHE A 55 4.33 -2.56 -5.77
N GLY A 56 3.70 -3.62 -5.27
CA GLY A 56 4.25 -4.96 -5.26
C GLY A 56 5.10 -5.32 -4.04
N TRP A 57 5.18 -4.46 -3.02
CA TRP A 57 5.82 -4.85 -1.76
C TRP A 57 4.90 -5.75 -0.95
N VAL A 58 5.10 -7.05 -1.07
CA VAL A 58 4.34 -8.03 -0.29
C VAL A 58 4.89 -8.08 1.14
N THR A 59 4.29 -7.33 2.02
CA THR A 59 4.49 -7.56 3.46
C THR A 59 3.60 -8.74 3.85
N ASN A 60 4.20 -9.89 4.05
CA ASN A 60 3.55 -11.11 4.50
C ASN A 60 2.41 -10.84 5.50
N GLN A 61 1.18 -10.64 5.01
CA GLN A 61 -0.09 -10.60 5.77
C GLN A 61 -0.07 -9.93 7.17
N LEU A 62 1.06 -9.33 7.57
CA LEU A 62 1.28 -8.74 8.90
C LEU A 62 0.68 -7.34 9.05
N ASN A 63 0.28 -6.71 7.94
CA ASN A 63 -0.20 -5.33 7.98
C ASN A 63 -1.66 -5.19 8.44
N GLY A 64 -2.36 -6.30 8.62
CA GLY A 64 -3.74 -6.27 9.13
C GLY A 64 -4.73 -5.66 8.14
N TYR A 65 -4.49 -5.78 6.83
CA TYR A 65 -5.44 -5.45 5.78
C TYR A 65 -5.97 -6.73 5.09
N THR A 66 -7.09 -6.61 4.42
CA THR A 66 -7.54 -7.61 3.43
C THR A 66 -6.55 -7.64 2.27
N VAL A 67 -6.52 -8.75 1.54
CA VAL A 67 -5.56 -8.93 0.43
C VAL A 67 -5.71 -7.81 -0.59
N ILE A 68 -4.57 -7.20 -0.94
CA ILE A 68 -4.45 -6.15 -1.95
C ILE A 68 -3.80 -6.78 -3.19
N ASN A 69 -4.43 -6.61 -4.33
CA ASN A 69 -3.79 -6.96 -5.59
C ASN A 69 -2.88 -5.79 -6.01
N PRO A 70 -1.61 -6.01 -6.27
CA PRO A 70 -0.73 -4.96 -6.73
C PRO A 70 -1.14 -4.46 -8.12
N ILE A 71 -0.72 -3.25 -8.49
CA ILE A 71 -0.90 -2.70 -9.84
C ILE A 71 -0.18 -3.60 -10.85
N SER A 72 1.02 -4.04 -10.51
CA SER A 72 1.75 -5.09 -11.23
C SER A 72 2.69 -5.84 -10.28
N GLU A 73 3.14 -7.02 -10.68
CA GLU A 73 4.22 -7.71 -9.98
C GLU A 73 5.55 -6.98 -10.16
N LEU A 74 6.52 -7.24 -9.27
CA LEU A 74 7.86 -6.67 -9.39
C LEU A 74 8.57 -7.25 -10.63
N ARG A 75 9.05 -6.35 -11.50
CA ARG A 75 9.65 -6.70 -12.81
C ARG A 75 11.16 -6.48 -12.88
N GLY A 76 11.74 -5.92 -11.83
CA GLY A 76 13.10 -5.43 -11.86
C GLY A 76 13.21 -4.01 -12.46
N LEU A 77 14.43 -3.47 -12.47
CA LEU A 77 14.73 -2.22 -13.16
C LEU A 77 14.59 -2.45 -14.66
N PRO A 78 13.89 -1.57 -15.42
CA PRO A 78 13.80 -1.73 -16.87
C PRO A 78 15.18 -1.58 -17.53
N ASP A 79 15.45 -2.45 -18.51
CA ASP A 79 16.74 -2.47 -19.23
C ASP A 79 17.01 -1.16 -19.99
N ASP A 80 15.94 -0.44 -20.34
CA ASP A 80 15.94 0.84 -21.05
C ASP A 80 15.74 2.04 -20.12
N ALA A 81 15.97 1.88 -18.80
CA ALA A 81 15.91 2.99 -17.86
C ALA A 81 16.91 4.09 -18.24
N SER A 82 16.52 5.35 -18.05
CA SER A 82 17.41 6.48 -18.27
C SER A 82 18.71 6.36 -17.46
N ASP A 83 19.81 6.96 -17.95
CA ASP A 83 21.08 6.96 -17.25
C ASP A 83 20.96 7.55 -15.84
N ALA A 84 20.08 8.54 -15.67
CA ALA A 84 19.83 9.18 -14.38
C ALA A 84 19.19 8.21 -13.35
N ILE A 85 18.40 7.23 -13.79
CA ILE A 85 17.82 6.19 -12.94
C ILE A 85 18.81 5.04 -12.76
N SER A 86 19.37 4.50 -13.84
CA SER A 86 20.26 3.33 -13.82
C SER A 86 21.56 3.57 -13.06
N SER A 87 22.07 4.80 -13.05
CA SER A 87 23.25 5.21 -12.25
C SER A 87 22.93 5.58 -10.81
N ASN A 88 21.67 5.75 -10.45
CA ASN A 88 21.28 6.16 -9.10
C ASN A 88 21.59 5.05 -8.08
N HIS A 89 22.20 5.43 -6.96
CA HIS A 89 22.65 4.50 -5.91
C HIS A 89 21.53 3.60 -5.39
N TYR A 90 20.33 4.14 -5.19
CA TYR A 90 19.21 3.38 -4.65
C TYR A 90 18.75 2.27 -5.60
N PHE A 91 18.81 2.49 -6.91
CA PHE A 91 18.42 1.49 -7.90
C PHE A 91 19.53 0.47 -8.18
N ARG A 92 20.79 0.85 -8.04
CA ARG A 92 21.93 -0.07 -8.22
C ARG A 92 22.08 -1.08 -7.09
N PHE A 93 21.75 -0.68 -5.86
CA PHE A 93 22.01 -1.45 -4.65
C PHE A 93 20.74 -1.80 -3.86
N GLY A 94 19.59 -1.20 -4.19
CA GLY A 94 18.28 -1.58 -3.67
C GLY A 94 17.79 -2.85 -4.37
N GLY A 95 17.52 -3.90 -3.61
CA GLY A 95 17.21 -5.22 -4.16
C GLY A 95 15.82 -5.40 -4.78
N PHE A 96 14.97 -4.36 -4.83
CA PHE A 96 13.55 -4.47 -5.19
C PHE A 96 13.10 -3.34 -6.11
N ALA A 97 13.94 -3.01 -7.12
CA ALA A 97 13.55 -2.05 -8.14
C ALA A 97 12.46 -2.63 -9.04
N SER A 98 11.53 -1.79 -9.49
CA SER A 98 10.52 -2.13 -10.47
C SER A 98 9.97 -0.88 -11.14
N TYR A 99 9.01 -1.07 -12.04
CA TYR A 99 8.31 0.02 -12.71
C TYR A 99 6.87 -0.34 -13.03
N VAL A 100 6.05 0.68 -13.20
CA VAL A 100 4.69 0.60 -13.73
C VAL A 100 4.46 1.74 -14.72
N THR A 101 3.73 1.47 -15.79
CA THR A 101 3.34 2.52 -16.74
C THR A 101 2.19 3.36 -16.19
N LEU A 102 2.03 4.57 -16.70
CA LEU A 102 0.90 5.40 -16.34
C LEU A 102 -0.42 4.76 -16.80
N ASP A 103 -0.41 4.03 -17.90
CA ASP A 103 -1.57 3.27 -18.37
C ASP A 103 -2.02 2.23 -17.34
N GLU A 104 -1.09 1.43 -16.80
CA GLU A 104 -1.39 0.46 -15.73
C GLU A 104 -1.93 1.13 -14.47
N ILE A 105 -1.37 2.28 -14.07
CA ILE A 105 -1.83 3.04 -12.91
C ILE A 105 -3.26 3.56 -13.13
N LEU A 106 -3.57 4.06 -14.32
CA LEU A 106 -4.89 4.59 -14.64
C LEU A 106 -5.96 3.50 -14.75
N ASN A 107 -5.58 2.31 -15.24
CA ASN A 107 -6.48 1.17 -15.38
C ASN A 107 -6.66 0.37 -14.08
N TYR A 108 -5.91 0.69 -13.01
CA TYR A 108 -6.07 0.03 -11.73
C TYR A 108 -7.41 0.37 -11.09
N ASN A 109 -8.03 -0.59 -10.39
CA ASN A 109 -9.31 -0.37 -9.70
C ASN A 109 -9.09 0.37 -8.36
N TRP A 110 -8.93 1.68 -8.43
CA TRP A 110 -8.75 2.56 -7.26
C TRP A 110 -9.97 2.62 -6.33
N ASP A 111 -11.13 2.20 -6.79
CA ASP A 111 -12.38 2.19 -6.02
C ASP A 111 -12.63 0.84 -5.34
N ALA A 112 -11.71 -0.13 -5.50
CA ALA A 112 -11.73 -1.37 -4.74
C ALA A 112 -11.66 -1.06 -3.23
N THR A 113 -12.57 -1.70 -2.47
CA THR A 113 -12.65 -1.51 -1.02
C THR A 113 -11.73 -2.47 -0.30
N ILE A 114 -11.03 -1.96 0.67
CA ILE A 114 -10.10 -2.67 1.54
C ILE A 114 -10.47 -2.38 2.98
N SER A 115 -10.34 -3.38 3.82
CA SER A 115 -10.61 -3.30 5.25
C SER A 115 -9.36 -3.61 6.06
N HIS A 116 -9.23 -3.00 7.22
CA HIS A 116 -8.32 -3.50 8.22
C HIS A 116 -8.82 -4.85 8.75
N VAL A 117 -7.88 -5.75 9.03
CA VAL A 117 -8.16 -7.03 9.68
C VAL A 117 -7.55 -6.99 11.07
N GLY A 118 -8.38 -7.10 12.06
CA GLY A 118 -7.97 -7.11 13.46
C GLY A 118 -8.51 -8.30 14.22
N ARG A 119 -7.93 -8.56 15.38
CA ARG A 119 -8.38 -9.60 16.30
C ARG A 119 -8.79 -8.96 17.61
N ILE A 120 -10.00 -9.24 18.05
CA ILE A 120 -10.52 -8.72 19.31
C ILE A 120 -11.01 -9.85 20.20
N PRO A 121 -10.97 -9.71 21.53
CA PRO A 121 -11.56 -10.69 22.42
C PRO A 121 -13.06 -10.89 22.09
N GLU A 122 -13.51 -12.14 22.14
CA GLU A 122 -14.91 -12.50 21.87
C GLU A 122 -15.90 -11.61 22.64
N LYS A 123 -15.66 -11.37 23.93
CA LYS A 123 -16.52 -10.51 24.75
C LYS A 123 -16.59 -9.06 24.23
N ALA A 124 -15.46 -8.52 23.76
CA ALA A 124 -15.42 -7.18 23.19
C ALA A 124 -16.19 -7.11 21.86
N TYR A 125 -16.13 -8.18 21.05
CA TYR A 125 -16.90 -8.28 19.82
C TYR A 125 -18.43 -8.29 20.09
N VAL A 126 -18.89 -9.12 21.04
CA VAL A 126 -20.31 -9.16 21.42
C VAL A 126 -20.80 -7.80 21.91
N HIS A 127 -19.99 -7.14 22.75
CA HIS A 127 -20.29 -5.80 23.23
C HIS A 127 -20.40 -4.78 22.09
N TRP A 128 -19.42 -4.78 21.17
CA TRP A 128 -19.46 -3.92 20.00
C TRP A 128 -20.70 -4.13 19.13
N LYS A 129 -21.04 -5.40 18.84
CA LYS A 129 -22.22 -5.70 18.01
C LYS A 129 -23.55 -5.34 18.69
N ARG A 130 -23.62 -5.44 20.02
CA ARG A 130 -24.79 -5.06 20.77
C ARG A 130 -24.96 -3.54 20.89
N ASP A 131 -23.87 -2.82 21.19
CA ASP A 131 -23.94 -1.43 21.61
C ASP A 131 -23.47 -0.45 20.51
N GLY A 132 -22.96 -0.97 19.38
CA GLY A 132 -22.46 -0.16 18.25
C GLY A 132 -21.13 0.55 18.50
N VAL A 133 -20.50 0.34 19.67
CA VAL A 133 -19.25 1.01 20.05
C VAL A 133 -18.07 0.12 19.66
N ALA A 134 -17.31 0.53 18.64
CA ALA A 134 -16.13 -0.20 18.18
C ALA A 134 -15.05 -0.25 19.28
N PRO A 135 -14.31 -1.37 19.41
CA PRO A 135 -13.19 -1.48 20.32
C PRO A 135 -12.12 -0.43 20.01
N THR A 136 -11.54 0.14 21.04
CA THR A 136 -10.43 1.10 20.90
C THR A 136 -9.08 0.42 20.66
N ARG A 137 -9.01 -0.91 20.85
CA ARG A 137 -7.78 -1.68 20.69
C ARG A 137 -8.04 -2.94 19.86
N TRP A 138 -7.19 -3.13 18.87
CA TRP A 138 -7.19 -4.27 17.96
C TRP A 138 -5.83 -4.96 18.02
N ASP A 139 -5.83 -6.28 18.20
CA ASP A 139 -4.60 -7.07 18.18
C ASP A 139 -4.33 -7.54 16.74
N ARG A 140 -3.16 -7.23 16.19
CA ARG A 140 -2.74 -7.68 14.86
C ARG A 140 -2.42 -9.18 14.85
N SER A 141 -1.88 -9.68 15.94
CA SER A 141 -1.59 -11.10 16.12
C SER A 141 -1.91 -11.51 17.56
N ILE A 142 -2.25 -12.76 17.75
CA ILE A 142 -2.36 -13.37 19.07
C ILE A 142 -1.36 -14.51 19.17
N SER A 143 -0.69 -14.60 20.31
CA SER A 143 0.22 -15.69 20.63
C SER A 143 0.01 -16.10 22.08
N GLY A 144 0.24 -17.35 22.39
CA GLY A 144 0.08 -17.92 23.72
C GLY A 144 -0.87 -19.12 23.70
N GLU A 145 -0.56 -20.11 24.53
CA GLU A 145 -1.37 -21.34 24.64
C GLU A 145 -2.75 -21.07 25.25
N ASP A 146 -2.87 -19.96 26.00
CA ASP A 146 -4.12 -19.51 26.61
C ASP A 146 -5.05 -18.73 25.65
N LYS A 147 -4.70 -18.67 24.35
CA LYS A 147 -5.45 -17.89 23.35
C LYS A 147 -5.78 -18.73 22.13
N LYS A 148 -7.03 -18.66 21.71
CA LYS A 148 -7.51 -19.34 20.50
C LYS A 148 -8.30 -18.38 19.64
N ILE A 149 -8.19 -18.55 18.31
CA ILE A 149 -9.02 -17.84 17.34
C ILE A 149 -10.26 -18.68 17.06
N ILE A 150 -11.42 -18.07 17.14
CA ILE A 150 -12.66 -18.66 16.65
C ILE A 150 -12.68 -18.43 15.15
N THR A 151 -12.44 -19.48 14.38
CA THR A 151 -12.38 -19.43 12.91
C THR A 151 -13.69 -19.76 12.22
N SER A 152 -14.59 -20.49 12.88
CA SER A 152 -15.94 -20.75 12.36
C SER A 152 -16.84 -19.57 12.69
N PHE A 153 -17.13 -18.77 11.69
CA PHE A 153 -17.43 -17.42 12.00
C PHE A 153 -18.73 -16.91 11.49
N VAL A 154 -19.37 -16.33 12.41
CA VAL A 154 -20.09 -15.08 12.31
C VAL A 154 -20.53 -14.70 10.89
N MET A 155 -21.32 -15.54 10.29
CA MET A 155 -22.27 -15.00 9.33
C MET A 155 -23.27 -14.11 10.11
N ASN A 156 -23.30 -12.84 9.77
CA ASN A 156 -24.22 -11.82 10.31
C ASN A 156 -23.96 -11.33 11.76
N GLY A 157 -22.75 -11.39 12.26
CA GLY A 157 -22.44 -10.78 13.55
C GLY A 157 -22.86 -11.59 14.77
N ILE A 158 -23.27 -12.83 14.60
CA ILE A 158 -23.68 -13.73 15.68
C ILE A 158 -22.52 -14.69 15.97
N LEU A 159 -22.10 -14.78 17.22
CA LEU A 159 -21.13 -15.79 17.65
C LEU A 159 -21.78 -17.17 17.58
N ASP A 160 -21.04 -18.15 17.10
CA ASP A 160 -21.46 -19.54 17.16
C ASP A 160 -21.31 -20.05 18.61
N GLU A 161 -22.40 -20.04 19.35
CA GLU A 161 -22.44 -20.51 20.73
C GLU A 161 -22.25 -22.02 20.85
N SER A 162 -22.36 -22.76 19.75
CA SER A 162 -22.16 -24.22 19.74
C SER A 162 -20.69 -24.62 19.90
N ILE A 163 -19.76 -23.69 19.67
CA ILE A 163 -18.34 -23.94 19.87
C ILE A 163 -18.02 -24.00 21.36
N PRO A 164 -17.50 -25.14 21.87
CA PRO A 164 -17.14 -25.26 23.28
C PRO A 164 -16.08 -24.24 23.68
N ARG A 165 -16.22 -23.69 24.87
CA ARG A 165 -15.24 -22.76 25.48
C ARG A 165 -14.50 -23.49 26.60
N ASP A 166 -13.19 -23.69 26.39
CA ASP A 166 -12.32 -24.29 27.39
C ASP A 166 -12.05 -23.29 28.55
N GLU A 167 -12.00 -23.78 29.77
CA GLU A 167 -11.71 -22.96 30.94
C GLU A 167 -10.26 -22.41 30.85
N GLY A 168 -10.10 -21.13 31.19
CA GLY A 168 -8.81 -20.46 31.15
C GLY A 168 -8.35 -20.00 29.75
N ILE A 169 -9.06 -20.38 28.68
CA ILE A 169 -8.72 -19.97 27.32
C ILE A 169 -9.45 -18.66 26.95
N LYS A 170 -8.69 -17.73 26.40
CA LYS A 170 -9.20 -16.47 25.85
C LYS A 170 -9.47 -16.63 24.35
N TYR A 171 -10.71 -16.48 23.96
CA TYR A 171 -11.13 -16.59 22.58
C TYR A 171 -11.11 -15.23 21.88
N TYR A 172 -10.61 -15.22 20.66
CA TYR A 172 -10.50 -14.04 19.80
C TYR A 172 -11.25 -14.25 18.50
N VAL A 173 -11.75 -13.15 18.00
CA VAL A 173 -12.54 -13.05 16.79
C VAL A 173 -11.75 -12.25 15.77
N VAL A 174 -11.65 -12.76 14.54
CA VAL A 174 -11.07 -12.00 13.42
C VAL A 174 -12.20 -11.16 12.81
N VAL A 175 -11.96 -9.89 12.66
CA VAL A 175 -12.95 -8.96 12.12
C VAL A 175 -12.30 -8.02 11.10
N GLU A 176 -13.10 -7.65 10.12
CA GLU A 176 -12.79 -6.56 9.21
C GLU A 176 -13.45 -5.27 9.73
N TYR A 177 -12.73 -4.16 9.64
CA TYR A 177 -13.20 -2.87 10.11
C TYR A 177 -12.61 -1.73 9.29
N ASP A 178 -13.22 -0.54 9.38
CA ASP A 178 -12.83 0.70 8.71
C ASP A 178 -12.59 0.50 7.20
N PRO A 179 -13.61 0.00 6.45
CA PRO A 179 -13.49 -0.19 5.01
C PRO A 179 -13.31 1.17 4.32
N LYS A 180 -12.30 1.26 3.46
CA LYS A 180 -12.02 2.42 2.62
C LYS A 180 -11.60 1.96 1.23
N THR A 181 -11.73 2.83 0.25
CA THR A 181 -11.21 2.55 -1.08
C THR A 181 -9.69 2.66 -1.14
N CYS A 182 -9.06 2.01 -2.12
CA CYS A 182 -7.63 2.18 -2.41
C CYS A 182 -7.29 3.67 -2.60
N ARG A 183 -8.19 4.42 -3.25
CA ARG A 183 -8.07 5.86 -3.46
C ARG A 183 -7.99 6.66 -2.16
N GLU A 184 -8.84 6.31 -1.18
CA GLU A 184 -8.84 6.98 0.12
C GLU A 184 -7.59 6.69 0.93
N TYR A 185 -7.07 5.45 0.87
CA TYR A 185 -5.80 5.09 1.51
C TYR A 185 -4.59 5.75 0.86
N CYS A 186 -4.64 5.99 -0.46
CA CYS A 186 -3.58 6.61 -1.25
C CYS A 186 -3.96 8.03 -1.71
N ASN A 187 -4.63 8.80 -0.84
CA ASN A 187 -5.20 10.09 -1.20
C ASN A 187 -4.18 11.10 -1.74
N PHE A 188 -2.97 11.14 -1.19
CA PHE A 188 -1.90 12.00 -1.70
C PHE A 188 -1.46 11.57 -3.09
N PHE A 189 -1.17 10.29 -3.29
CA PHE A 189 -0.78 9.78 -4.60
C PHE A 189 -1.89 10.01 -5.64
N CYS A 190 -3.12 9.62 -5.34
CA CYS A 190 -4.25 9.74 -6.27
C CYS A 190 -4.68 11.21 -6.50
N GLY A 191 -4.64 12.05 -5.47
CA GLY A 191 -5.12 13.43 -5.53
C GLY A 191 -4.06 14.44 -5.96
N THR A 192 -2.78 14.13 -5.82
CA THR A 192 -1.69 15.06 -6.09
C THR A 192 -0.72 14.51 -7.13
N SER A 193 -0.10 13.36 -6.89
CA SER A 193 0.94 12.83 -7.78
C SER A 193 0.37 12.37 -9.13
N LEU A 194 -0.70 11.59 -9.12
CA LEU A 194 -1.30 11.04 -10.34
C LEU A 194 -1.76 12.12 -11.34
N PRO A 195 -2.46 13.19 -10.93
CA PRO A 195 -2.77 14.28 -11.85
C PRO A 195 -1.56 14.98 -12.46
N LEU A 196 -0.43 15.03 -11.76
CA LEU A 196 0.80 15.59 -12.29
C LEU A 196 1.47 14.62 -13.28
N LEU A 197 1.46 13.31 -13.01
CA LEU A 197 1.93 12.29 -13.96
C LEU A 197 1.14 12.33 -15.28
N VAL A 198 -0.18 12.51 -15.22
CA VAL A 198 -1.04 12.64 -16.42
C VAL A 198 -0.63 13.84 -17.27
N LYS A 199 -0.17 14.94 -16.67
CA LYS A 199 0.31 16.12 -17.42
C LYS A 199 1.64 15.91 -18.15
N LEU A 200 2.37 14.85 -17.81
CA LEU A 200 3.63 14.48 -18.48
C LEU A 200 3.40 13.75 -19.79
N VAL A 201 2.19 13.30 -20.07
CA VAL A 201 1.88 12.54 -21.29
C VAL A 201 2.26 13.37 -22.51
N PRO A 202 3.11 12.83 -23.42
CA PRO A 202 3.52 13.52 -24.62
C PRO A 202 2.31 13.87 -25.53
N GLN A 203 2.53 14.71 -26.54
CA GLN A 203 1.49 15.07 -27.50
C GLN A 203 0.91 13.86 -28.28
N SER A 204 1.64 12.73 -28.29
CA SER A 204 1.13 11.46 -28.82
C SER A 204 -0.14 10.97 -28.11
N GLY A 205 -0.36 11.42 -26.87
CA GLY A 205 -1.47 10.98 -26.02
C GLY A 205 -1.31 9.55 -25.48
N ASN A 206 -0.13 8.93 -25.63
CA ASN A 206 0.10 7.56 -25.20
C ASN A 206 0.54 7.50 -23.73
N TYR A 207 -0.29 6.92 -22.88
CA TYR A 207 -0.02 6.75 -21.45
C TYR A 207 1.12 5.76 -21.16
N GLU A 208 1.46 4.87 -22.08
CA GLU A 208 2.63 3.99 -21.96
C GLU A 208 3.96 4.73 -22.13
N ASP A 209 3.96 5.98 -22.62
CA ASP A 209 5.13 6.83 -22.73
C ASP A 209 5.47 7.57 -21.42
N VAL A 210 4.72 7.29 -20.35
CA VAL A 210 5.02 7.75 -18.98
C VAL A 210 5.07 6.53 -18.08
N ARG A 211 6.12 6.43 -17.27
CA ARG A 211 6.22 5.37 -16.25
C ARG A 211 6.74 5.91 -14.91
N VAL A 212 6.44 5.19 -13.85
CA VAL A 212 7.01 5.38 -12.52
C VAL A 212 7.99 4.25 -12.28
N VAL A 213 9.26 4.58 -12.09
CA VAL A 213 10.31 3.64 -11.67
C VAL A 213 10.54 3.81 -10.18
N TYR A 214 10.54 2.72 -9.44
CA TYR A 214 10.60 2.75 -7.98
C TYR A 214 11.48 1.65 -7.41
N THR A 215 11.92 1.85 -6.17
CA THR A 215 12.64 0.84 -5.38
C THR A 215 12.28 0.97 -3.91
N PHE A 216 12.41 -0.14 -3.20
CA PHE A 216 12.24 -0.19 -1.75
C PHE A 216 13.61 -0.24 -1.09
N ILE A 217 13.79 0.56 -0.05
CA ILE A 217 15.03 0.66 0.73
C ILE A 217 14.74 0.57 2.22
N ASP A 218 15.62 -0.11 2.97
CA ASP A 218 15.66 -0.15 4.44
C ASP A 218 16.42 1.05 5.01
#